data_151c5ded5275ce7b6e4849614a99cfcf
#
_entry.id   151c5ded5275ce7b6e4849614a99cfcf
#
_cell.length_a   1.000
_cell.length_b   1.000
_cell.length_c   1.000
_cell.angle_alpha   90.00
_cell.angle_beta   90.00
_cell.angle_gamma   90.00
#
_symmetry.space_group_name_H-M   'P 1'
#
loop_
_entity.id
_entity.type
_entity.pdbx_description
1 polymer ?
#
loop_
_entity_poly.entity_id
_entity_poly.type
_entity_poly.pdbx_seq_one_letter_code
_entity_poly.pdbx_strand_id
1 'polypeptide(L)'
;MEHVALEIAFLTMIGIYLLSSLFQKTLKIPLPHSLILLSYTIYYFKPELLNIHATENFDSIIFFLIPVILMYDAMHLKWKDIKTYKWSIGYLAIFSVTVSIILGSLLFHFGIFGAGLTIGMYVALFSMNMATDAISVSNIFSQFKGVPHNIKVLVEGESLGNDATAMVAFYFIGLPWILNGTFDLSTIPFIAIKVFGLSTLIGLSVGILGFLMLRKFNLFKEELLIILGVAYLTFSGAEIIHASGILALIIGVITFTTLVDLSITEENAQVKINPENKKALFKFLKKETTTKTNQKNIMNTLDTFSFMAVILVFVSMASMINVSNLMHYWKEILIMFIATSIIRFVVMAKFVLVGKATKAIDYVGTKGWVILTLAGIKGSLSIIMLHAIPKTFEFYELFESVTIGVILLSTFIYGILLLIYMSNLEKEV
;
A
#
# COMPACT_ATOMS: atom_id res chain seq x y z
N MET A 1 4.01 8.11 -34.82
CA MET A 1 3.28 6.85 -34.51
C MET A 1 3.27 6.52 -33.01
N GLU A 2 4.35 6.80 -32.26
CA GLU A 2 4.42 6.55 -30.82
C GLU A 2 3.37 7.31 -29.98
N HIS A 3 3.10 8.59 -30.32
CA HIS A 3 2.07 9.37 -29.60
C HIS A 3 0.66 8.78 -29.76
N VAL A 4 0.32 8.28 -30.96
CA VAL A 4 -0.98 7.64 -31.21
C VAL A 4 -1.10 6.32 -30.45
N ALA A 5 0.00 5.57 -30.29
CA ALA A 5 0.03 4.34 -29.51
C ALA A 5 -0.26 4.60 -28.03
N LEU A 6 0.28 5.67 -27.45
CA LEU A 6 0.02 6.06 -26.07
C LEU A 6 -1.45 6.46 -25.84
N GLU A 7 -2.02 7.22 -26.77
CA GLU A 7 -3.45 7.61 -26.72
C GLU A 7 -4.37 6.38 -26.80
N ILE A 8 -4.05 5.43 -27.69
CA ILE A 8 -4.80 4.18 -27.82
C ILE A 8 -4.70 3.35 -26.55
N ALA A 9 -3.49 3.23 -25.98
CA ALA A 9 -3.29 2.51 -24.71
C ALA A 9 -4.10 3.15 -23.59
N PHE A 10 -4.10 4.48 -23.46
CA PHE A 10 -4.88 5.21 -22.47
C PHE A 10 -6.39 4.99 -22.63
N LEU A 11 -6.90 5.09 -23.87
CA LEU A 11 -8.31 4.79 -24.14
C LEU A 11 -8.69 3.34 -23.85
N THR A 12 -7.79 2.40 -24.15
CA THR A 12 -7.98 0.98 -23.82
C THR A 12 -8.06 0.77 -22.32
N MET A 13 -7.19 1.44 -21.55
CA MET A 13 -7.23 1.39 -20.07
C MET A 13 -8.56 1.93 -19.51
N ILE A 14 -9.05 3.05 -20.04
CA ILE A 14 -10.38 3.58 -19.68
C ILE A 14 -11.47 2.55 -19.99
N GLY A 15 -11.42 1.92 -21.16
CA GLY A 15 -12.36 0.88 -21.55
C GLY A 15 -12.34 -0.34 -20.63
N ILE A 16 -11.16 -0.83 -20.29
CA ILE A 16 -10.96 -1.93 -19.33
C ILE A 16 -11.56 -1.56 -17.98
N TYR A 17 -11.29 -0.36 -17.49
CA TYR A 17 -11.86 0.10 -16.23
C TYR A 17 -13.39 0.17 -16.25
N LEU A 18 -13.97 0.78 -17.29
CA LEU A 18 -15.42 0.90 -17.38
C LEU A 18 -16.11 -0.46 -17.45
N LEU A 19 -15.55 -1.42 -18.19
CA LEU A 19 -16.04 -2.80 -18.24
C LEU A 19 -15.87 -3.50 -16.89
N SER A 20 -14.73 -3.32 -16.22
CA SER A 20 -14.48 -3.87 -14.88
C SER A 20 -15.45 -3.31 -13.85
N SER A 21 -15.73 -2.01 -13.89
CA SER A 21 -16.71 -1.35 -13.04
C SER A 21 -18.15 -1.87 -13.32
N LEU A 22 -18.46 -2.13 -14.58
CA LEU A 22 -19.74 -2.75 -14.96
C LEU A 22 -19.84 -4.18 -14.39
N PHE A 23 -18.78 -4.99 -14.49
CA PHE A 23 -18.75 -6.34 -13.93
C PHE A 23 -18.87 -6.31 -12.40
N GLN A 24 -18.26 -5.36 -11.73
CA GLN A 24 -18.43 -5.17 -10.28
C GLN A 24 -19.91 -4.87 -9.94
N LYS A 25 -20.57 -4.00 -10.68
CA LYS A 25 -21.97 -3.62 -10.41
C LYS A 25 -22.97 -4.73 -10.75
N THR A 26 -22.76 -5.45 -11.85
CA THR A 26 -23.71 -6.45 -12.37
C THR A 26 -23.45 -7.85 -11.84
N LEU A 27 -22.20 -8.28 -11.86
CA LEU A 27 -21.77 -9.64 -11.50
C LEU A 27 -21.19 -9.75 -10.08
N LYS A 28 -21.03 -8.61 -9.39
CA LYS A 28 -20.39 -8.50 -8.06
C LYS A 28 -18.95 -9.02 -8.04
N ILE A 29 -18.27 -9.07 -9.19
CA ILE A 29 -16.86 -9.43 -9.28
C ILE A 29 -16.04 -8.24 -8.76
N PRO A 30 -15.10 -8.41 -7.80
CA PRO A 30 -14.29 -7.31 -7.33
C PRO A 30 -13.47 -6.69 -8.46
N LEU A 31 -13.31 -5.38 -8.43
CA LEU A 31 -12.67 -4.60 -9.48
C LEU A 31 -11.27 -5.11 -9.86
N PRO A 32 -10.36 -5.43 -8.92
CA PRO A 32 -9.02 -5.92 -9.27
C PRO A 32 -9.04 -7.22 -10.09
N HIS A 33 -9.98 -8.12 -9.79
CA HIS A 33 -10.11 -9.39 -10.53
C HIS A 33 -10.45 -9.16 -12.00
N SER A 34 -11.44 -8.31 -12.24
CA SER A 34 -11.86 -7.99 -13.61
C SER A 34 -10.83 -7.15 -14.35
N LEU A 35 -10.13 -6.23 -13.66
CA LEU A 35 -9.02 -5.47 -14.25
C LEU A 35 -7.92 -6.41 -14.77
N ILE A 36 -7.43 -7.34 -13.94
CA ILE A 36 -6.38 -8.28 -14.33
C ILE A 36 -6.85 -9.16 -15.49
N LEU A 37 -8.04 -9.76 -15.38
CA LEU A 37 -8.56 -10.67 -16.42
C LEU A 37 -8.76 -9.97 -17.76
N LEU A 38 -9.39 -8.79 -17.78
CA LEU A 38 -9.63 -8.05 -19.01
C LEU A 38 -8.32 -7.55 -19.62
N SER A 39 -7.41 -7.02 -18.79
CA SER A 39 -6.10 -6.54 -19.26
C SER A 39 -5.30 -7.68 -19.88
N TYR A 40 -5.24 -8.83 -19.21
CA TYR A 40 -4.54 -10.00 -19.73
C TYR A 40 -5.19 -10.51 -21.03
N THR A 41 -6.51 -10.58 -21.09
CA THR A 41 -7.24 -11.01 -22.29
C THR A 41 -6.93 -10.08 -23.47
N ILE A 42 -6.98 -8.77 -23.26
CA ILE A 42 -6.66 -7.79 -24.33
C ILE A 42 -5.20 -7.90 -24.73
N TYR A 43 -4.28 -7.99 -23.77
CA TYR A 43 -2.85 -8.14 -24.05
C TYR A 43 -2.54 -9.41 -24.84
N TYR A 44 -3.20 -10.53 -24.52
CA TYR A 44 -3.00 -11.80 -25.22
C TYR A 44 -3.43 -11.75 -26.69
N PHE A 45 -4.58 -11.10 -27.00
CA PHE A 45 -5.09 -11.03 -28.37
C PHE A 45 -4.57 -9.83 -29.17
N LYS A 46 -4.25 -8.73 -28.51
CA LYS A 46 -3.86 -7.46 -29.11
C LYS A 46 -2.84 -6.73 -28.22
N PRO A 47 -1.60 -7.25 -28.11
CA PRO A 47 -0.57 -6.65 -27.23
C PRO A 47 -0.28 -5.20 -27.57
N GLU A 48 -0.45 -4.80 -28.85
CA GLU A 48 -0.24 -3.46 -29.33
C GLU A 48 -1.11 -2.41 -28.62
N LEU A 49 -2.30 -2.80 -28.12
CA LEU A 49 -3.22 -1.90 -27.44
C LEU A 49 -2.78 -1.57 -25.99
N LEU A 50 -1.92 -2.37 -25.40
CA LEU A 50 -1.44 -2.21 -24.02
C LEU A 50 0.08 -2.18 -23.92
N ASN A 51 0.79 -1.92 -25.03
CA ASN A 51 2.24 -1.90 -25.06
C ASN A 51 2.81 -0.60 -24.44
N ILE A 52 2.53 -0.41 -23.15
CA ILE A 52 3.01 0.72 -22.35
C ILE A 52 4.49 0.53 -21.99
N HIS A 53 4.95 -0.72 -21.89
CA HIS A 53 6.35 -1.07 -21.59
C HIS A 53 7.34 -0.73 -22.73
N ALA A 54 6.84 -0.45 -23.95
CA ALA A 54 7.70 0.01 -25.05
C ALA A 54 8.22 1.43 -24.85
N THR A 55 7.71 2.17 -23.85
CA THR A 55 8.28 3.47 -23.50
C THR A 55 9.52 3.26 -22.64
N GLU A 56 10.67 3.79 -23.10
CA GLU A 56 11.96 3.71 -22.38
C GLU A 56 11.89 4.22 -20.91
N ASN A 57 10.83 4.95 -20.56
CA ASN A 57 10.64 5.59 -19.26
C ASN A 57 9.53 4.96 -18.41
N PHE A 58 9.10 3.73 -18.72
CA PHE A 58 7.97 3.11 -17.98
C PHE A 58 8.21 3.00 -16.47
N ASP A 59 9.41 2.56 -16.08
CA ASP A 59 9.79 2.45 -14.67
C ASP A 59 9.75 3.82 -13.97
N SER A 60 10.15 4.89 -14.68
CA SER A 60 10.05 6.26 -14.16
C SER A 60 8.60 6.71 -13.97
N ILE A 61 7.69 6.29 -14.85
CA ILE A 61 6.26 6.59 -14.73
C ILE A 61 5.69 5.88 -13.50
N ILE A 62 5.99 4.59 -13.30
CA ILE A 62 5.56 3.86 -12.12
C ILE A 62 6.07 4.52 -10.85
N PHE A 63 7.36 4.85 -10.79
CA PHE A 63 7.96 5.51 -9.64
C PHE A 63 7.33 6.88 -9.36
N PHE A 64 6.96 7.62 -10.41
CA PHE A 64 6.21 8.88 -10.30
C PHE A 64 4.80 8.69 -9.71
N LEU A 65 4.16 7.55 -9.93
CA LEU A 65 2.80 7.30 -9.43
C LEU A 65 2.74 6.87 -7.95
N ILE A 66 3.85 6.39 -7.37
CA ILE A 66 3.90 5.95 -5.96
C ILE A 66 3.35 7.01 -5.00
N PRO A 67 3.80 8.29 -5.06
CA PRO A 67 3.30 9.31 -4.14
C PRO A 67 1.78 9.53 -4.25
N VAL A 68 1.20 9.42 -5.43
CA VAL A 68 -0.24 9.60 -5.64
C VAL A 68 -1.04 8.46 -5.01
N ILE A 69 -0.59 7.21 -5.20
CA ILE A 69 -1.25 6.02 -4.64
C ILE A 69 -1.22 6.08 -3.11
N LEU A 70 -0.02 6.23 -2.54
CA LEU A 70 0.17 6.19 -1.09
C LEU A 70 -0.41 7.41 -0.36
N MET A 71 -0.42 8.59 -1.01
CA MET A 71 -1.04 9.79 -0.45
C MET A 71 -2.52 9.57 -0.19
N TYR A 72 -3.23 8.97 -1.13
CA TYR A 72 -4.65 8.67 -0.98
C TYR A 72 -4.91 7.77 0.22
N ASP A 73 -4.16 6.67 0.35
CA ASP A 73 -4.28 5.74 1.46
C ASP A 73 -3.95 6.42 2.80
N ALA A 74 -2.89 7.25 2.85
CA ALA A 74 -2.49 7.98 4.03
C ALA A 74 -3.56 9.03 4.47
N MET A 75 -4.30 9.63 3.53
CA MET A 75 -5.36 10.59 3.84
C MET A 75 -6.61 9.96 4.46
N HIS A 76 -6.87 8.69 4.22
CA HIS A 76 -8.00 7.97 4.83
C HIS A 76 -7.77 7.65 6.29
N LEU A 77 -6.53 7.51 6.73
CA LEU A 77 -6.18 7.24 8.12
C LEU A 77 -6.25 8.52 8.97
N LYS A 78 -7.31 8.63 9.78
CA LYS A 78 -7.47 9.74 10.72
C LYS A 78 -6.55 9.56 11.93
N TRP A 79 -5.92 10.63 12.37
CA TRP A 79 -5.06 10.62 13.57
C TRP A 79 -5.75 10.05 14.82
N LYS A 80 -7.06 10.31 14.98
CA LYS A 80 -7.85 9.75 16.08
C LYS A 80 -7.86 8.22 16.06
N ASP A 81 -8.03 7.63 14.88
CA ASP A 81 -8.07 6.18 14.69
C ASP A 81 -6.68 5.58 14.87
N ILE A 82 -5.64 6.21 14.28
CA ILE A 82 -4.24 5.81 14.51
C ILE A 82 -3.92 5.82 16.01
N LYS A 83 -4.27 6.89 16.74
CA LYS A 83 -4.02 6.99 18.17
C LYS A 83 -4.75 5.91 18.97
N THR A 84 -5.99 5.59 18.58
CA THR A 84 -6.80 4.56 19.23
C THR A 84 -6.22 3.17 19.01
N TYR A 85 -5.87 2.85 17.77
CA TYR A 85 -5.43 1.51 17.35
C TYR A 85 -3.91 1.38 17.17
N LYS A 86 -3.11 2.34 17.67
CA LYS A 86 -1.65 2.44 17.43
C LYS A 86 -0.86 1.16 17.71
N TRP A 87 -1.20 0.44 18.78
CA TRP A 87 -0.51 -0.79 19.12
C TRP A 87 -0.88 -1.95 18.20
N SER A 88 -2.15 -2.01 17.79
CA SER A 88 -2.61 -3.01 16.83
C SER A 88 -2.07 -2.74 15.43
N ILE A 89 -2.10 -1.49 14.98
CA ILE A 89 -1.51 -1.09 13.70
C ILE A 89 0.01 -1.30 13.73
N GLY A 90 0.71 -0.86 14.77
CA GLY A 90 2.15 -1.07 14.90
C GLY A 90 2.55 -2.55 14.92
N TYR A 91 1.75 -3.39 15.57
CA TYR A 91 1.94 -4.83 15.54
C TYR A 91 1.79 -5.39 14.11
N LEU A 92 0.73 -5.02 13.40
CA LEU A 92 0.47 -5.49 12.03
C LEU A 92 1.49 -4.95 11.03
N ALA A 93 1.76 -3.68 11.09
CA ALA A 93 2.57 -2.96 10.11
C ALA A 93 4.07 -3.21 10.25
N ILE A 94 4.59 -3.30 11.48
CA ILE A 94 6.03 -3.40 11.73
C ILE A 94 6.39 -4.81 12.21
N PHE A 95 5.84 -5.24 13.35
CA PHE A 95 6.24 -6.50 13.97
C PHE A 95 5.88 -7.71 13.09
N SER A 96 4.63 -7.77 12.62
CA SER A 96 4.13 -8.88 11.79
C SER A 96 4.95 -9.02 10.49
N VAL A 97 5.19 -7.92 9.80
CA VAL A 97 5.95 -7.91 8.55
C VAL A 97 7.40 -8.29 8.77
N THR A 98 8.06 -7.67 9.75
CA THR A 98 9.47 -7.98 10.07
C THR A 98 9.65 -9.45 10.45
N VAL A 99 8.78 -9.96 11.33
CA VAL A 99 8.81 -11.39 11.72
C VAL A 99 8.55 -12.30 10.52
N SER A 100 7.60 -11.94 9.66
CA SER A 100 7.29 -12.73 8.45
C SER A 100 8.46 -12.79 7.47
N ILE A 101 9.13 -11.66 7.25
CA ILE A 101 10.32 -11.59 6.39
C ILE A 101 11.45 -12.44 6.99
N ILE A 102 11.74 -12.28 8.29
CA ILE A 102 12.82 -13.03 8.95
C ILE A 102 12.53 -14.54 8.94
N LEU A 103 11.34 -14.95 9.43
CA LEU A 103 10.97 -16.35 9.49
C LEU A 103 10.91 -16.99 8.11
N GLY A 104 10.30 -16.31 7.14
CA GLY A 104 10.22 -16.78 5.77
C GLY A 104 11.60 -16.94 5.15
N SER A 105 12.45 -15.93 5.26
CA SER A 105 13.81 -15.97 4.70
C SER A 105 14.66 -17.07 5.31
N LEU A 106 14.57 -17.30 6.62
CA LEU A 106 15.28 -18.38 7.30
C LEU A 106 14.76 -19.75 6.90
N LEU A 107 13.45 -19.98 6.93
CA LEU A 107 12.83 -21.26 6.55
C LEU A 107 13.20 -21.65 5.12
N PHE A 108 13.18 -20.70 4.19
CA PHE A 108 13.50 -20.94 2.80
C PHE A 108 15.00 -21.15 2.56
N HIS A 109 15.85 -20.42 3.29
CA HIS A 109 17.31 -20.61 3.21
C HIS A 109 17.72 -22.01 3.66
N PHE A 110 17.05 -22.61 4.63
CA PHE A 110 17.30 -23.97 5.12
C PHE A 110 16.65 -25.08 4.28
N GLY A 111 16.17 -24.79 3.08
CA GLY A 111 15.91 -25.82 2.06
C GLY A 111 14.47 -26.06 1.65
N ILE A 112 13.51 -25.23 2.08
CA ILE A 112 12.11 -25.39 1.64
C ILE A 112 11.93 -25.04 0.16
N PHE A 113 12.75 -24.12 -0.37
CA PHE A 113 12.57 -23.54 -1.72
C PHE A 113 13.51 -24.15 -2.78
N GLY A 114 14.62 -24.77 -2.38
CA GLY A 114 15.52 -25.49 -3.29
C GLY A 114 16.25 -24.68 -4.38
N ALA A 115 16.05 -23.36 -4.45
CA ALA A 115 16.56 -22.53 -5.56
C ALA A 115 18.01 -22.03 -5.39
N GLY A 116 18.71 -22.41 -4.33
CA GLY A 116 20.11 -21.98 -4.10
C GLY A 116 20.29 -20.48 -3.81
N LEU A 117 19.22 -19.77 -3.48
CA LEU A 117 19.27 -18.33 -3.20
C LEU A 117 19.98 -18.04 -1.87
N THR A 118 20.67 -16.91 -1.81
CA THR A 118 21.23 -16.40 -0.56
C THR A 118 20.13 -15.86 0.37
N ILE A 119 20.44 -15.74 1.67
CA ILE A 119 19.48 -15.23 2.65
C ILE A 119 18.98 -13.82 2.29
N GLY A 120 19.84 -12.96 1.73
CA GLY A 120 19.46 -11.61 1.31
C GLY A 120 18.51 -11.61 0.11
N MET A 121 18.67 -12.55 -0.81
CA MET A 121 17.74 -12.73 -1.93
C MET A 121 16.36 -13.18 -1.41
N TYR A 122 16.32 -14.05 -0.39
CA TYR A 122 15.05 -14.38 0.28
C TYR A 122 14.45 -13.21 1.02
N VAL A 123 15.26 -12.36 1.68
CA VAL A 123 14.76 -11.11 2.29
C VAL A 123 14.09 -10.22 1.24
N ALA A 124 14.72 -10.04 0.07
CA ALA A 124 14.12 -9.28 -1.03
C ALA A 124 12.79 -9.91 -1.49
N LEU A 125 12.78 -11.22 -1.76
CA LEU A 125 11.62 -11.93 -2.25
C LEU A 125 10.45 -11.92 -1.25
N PHE A 126 10.73 -12.13 0.05
CA PHE A 126 9.71 -12.03 1.08
C PHE A 126 9.22 -10.59 1.27
N SER A 127 10.10 -9.60 1.24
CA SER A 127 9.71 -8.19 1.33
C SER A 127 8.72 -7.80 0.23
N MET A 128 8.99 -8.18 -1.01
CA MET A 128 8.07 -7.93 -2.14
C MET A 128 6.71 -8.59 -1.92
N ASN A 129 6.67 -9.76 -1.29
CA ASN A 129 5.44 -10.51 -1.07
C ASN A 129 4.74 -10.20 0.27
N MET A 130 5.26 -9.24 1.09
CA MET A 130 4.59 -8.82 2.32
C MET A 130 3.69 -7.60 2.13
N ALA A 131 3.94 -6.73 1.17
CA ALA A 131 3.08 -5.61 0.83
C ALA A 131 1.64 -6.08 0.53
N THR A 132 0.62 -5.38 1.05
CA THR A 132 -0.79 -5.71 0.85
C THR A 132 -1.56 -4.53 0.28
N ASP A 133 -2.69 -4.78 -0.37
CA ASP A 133 -3.50 -3.79 -1.07
C ASP A 133 -4.81 -3.53 -0.32
N ALA A 134 -4.85 -2.43 0.44
CA ALA A 134 -6.06 -1.99 1.12
C ALA A 134 -7.18 -1.61 0.15
N ILE A 135 -6.86 -1.09 -1.04
CA ILE A 135 -7.86 -0.67 -2.04
C ILE A 135 -8.68 -1.87 -2.50
N SER A 136 -8.02 -2.99 -2.82
CA SER A 136 -8.70 -4.23 -3.20
C SER A 136 -9.63 -4.73 -2.10
N VAL A 137 -9.19 -4.69 -0.84
CA VAL A 137 -10.00 -5.13 0.30
C VAL A 137 -11.14 -4.15 0.57
N SER A 138 -10.91 -2.84 0.53
CA SER A 138 -11.93 -1.80 0.71
C SER A 138 -13.01 -1.86 -0.37
N ASN A 139 -12.64 -2.19 -1.62
CA ASN A 139 -13.59 -2.45 -2.69
C ASN A 139 -14.52 -3.64 -2.38
N ILE A 140 -14.01 -4.70 -1.75
CA ILE A 140 -14.83 -5.81 -1.28
C ILE A 140 -15.73 -5.35 -0.14
N PHE A 141 -15.17 -4.67 0.88
CA PHE A 141 -15.94 -4.18 2.03
C PHE A 141 -17.06 -3.22 1.65
N SER A 142 -16.89 -2.42 0.59
CA SER A 142 -17.92 -1.49 0.11
C SER A 142 -19.20 -2.16 -0.39
N GLN A 143 -19.14 -3.46 -0.72
CA GLN A 143 -20.29 -4.24 -1.18
C GLN A 143 -21.15 -4.76 -0.01
N PHE A 144 -20.67 -4.67 1.24
CA PHE A 144 -21.33 -5.20 2.43
C PHE A 144 -21.66 -4.11 3.44
N LYS A 145 -22.85 -4.21 4.03
CA LYS A 145 -23.26 -3.37 5.16
C LYS A 145 -22.76 -3.99 6.47
N GLY A 146 -22.27 -3.18 7.39
CA GLY A 146 -21.96 -3.67 8.72
C GLY A 146 -20.52 -4.16 8.95
N VAL A 147 -19.59 -3.89 8.03
CA VAL A 147 -18.17 -4.10 8.32
C VAL A 147 -17.75 -3.23 9.52
N PRO A 148 -17.26 -3.79 10.63
CA PRO A 148 -16.90 -3.02 11.81
C PRO A 148 -15.82 -1.97 11.51
N HIS A 149 -15.98 -0.77 12.08
CA HIS A 149 -15.04 0.34 11.84
C HIS A 149 -13.59 -0.01 12.23
N ASN A 150 -13.40 -0.70 13.35
CA ASN A 150 -12.09 -1.13 13.80
C ASN A 150 -11.40 -2.06 12.79
N ILE A 151 -12.14 -2.97 12.14
CA ILE A 151 -11.58 -3.87 11.12
C ILE A 151 -11.12 -3.06 9.89
N LYS A 152 -11.92 -2.08 9.43
CA LYS A 152 -11.52 -1.19 8.32
C LYS A 152 -10.23 -0.44 8.65
N VAL A 153 -10.18 0.20 9.82
CA VAL A 153 -9.00 0.95 10.28
C VAL A 153 -7.77 0.05 10.42
N LEU A 154 -7.94 -1.18 10.92
CA LEU A 154 -6.83 -2.13 11.03
C LEU A 154 -6.30 -2.57 9.67
N VAL A 155 -7.17 -2.83 8.70
CA VAL A 155 -6.78 -3.21 7.34
C VAL A 155 -6.07 -2.05 6.62
N GLU A 156 -6.63 -0.83 6.69
CA GLU A 156 -6.03 0.36 6.08
C GLU A 156 -4.69 0.72 6.74
N GLY A 157 -4.65 0.69 8.08
CA GLY A 157 -3.43 0.95 8.84
C GLY A 157 -2.35 -0.12 8.68
N GLU A 158 -2.76 -1.39 8.56
CA GLU A 158 -1.86 -2.49 8.23
C GLU A 158 -1.25 -2.28 6.85
N SER A 159 -2.07 -2.10 5.82
CA SER A 159 -1.61 -2.00 4.44
C SER A 159 -0.62 -0.86 4.27
N LEU A 160 -0.97 0.36 4.73
CA LEU A 160 -0.10 1.51 4.62
C LEU A 160 1.23 1.31 5.39
N GLY A 161 1.18 0.71 6.56
CA GLY A 161 2.37 0.52 7.40
C GLY A 161 3.22 -0.69 6.96
N ASN A 162 2.61 -1.77 6.46
CA ASN A 162 3.36 -2.91 5.94
C ASN A 162 4.08 -2.57 4.63
N ASP A 163 3.48 -1.73 3.80
CA ASP A 163 4.09 -1.22 2.59
C ASP A 163 5.40 -0.47 2.91
N ALA A 164 5.35 0.43 3.88
CA ALA A 164 6.55 1.14 4.34
C ALA A 164 7.61 0.17 4.90
N THR A 165 7.21 -0.80 5.72
CA THR A 165 8.14 -1.76 6.33
C THR A 165 8.73 -2.71 5.30
N ALA A 166 7.91 -3.22 4.38
CA ALA A 166 8.34 -4.11 3.30
C ALA A 166 9.33 -3.40 2.37
N MET A 167 9.04 -2.16 1.97
CA MET A 167 9.93 -1.39 1.11
C MET A 167 11.24 -1.00 1.81
N VAL A 168 11.21 -0.68 3.11
CA VAL A 168 12.45 -0.46 3.87
C VAL A 168 13.30 -1.74 3.88
N ALA A 169 12.71 -2.90 4.16
CA ALA A 169 13.44 -4.17 4.12
C ALA A 169 13.96 -4.50 2.72
N PHE A 170 13.18 -4.23 1.68
CA PHE A 170 13.58 -4.45 0.29
C PHE A 170 14.71 -3.51 -0.14
N TYR A 171 14.51 -2.18 -0.08
CA TYR A 171 15.46 -1.21 -0.63
C TYR A 171 16.74 -1.06 0.20
N PHE A 172 16.68 -1.28 1.51
CA PHE A 172 17.84 -1.07 2.40
C PHE A 172 18.55 -2.36 2.81
N ILE A 173 17.97 -3.54 2.57
CA ILE A 173 18.57 -4.83 2.91
C ILE A 173 18.60 -5.75 1.68
N GLY A 174 17.45 -6.09 1.12
CA GLY A 174 17.33 -7.10 0.08
C GLY A 174 17.97 -6.71 -1.24
N LEU A 175 17.63 -5.53 -1.77
CA LEU A 175 18.17 -5.03 -3.04
C LEU A 175 19.68 -4.78 -3.00
N PRO A 176 20.26 -4.12 -1.96
CA PRO A 176 21.72 -4.01 -1.83
C PRO A 176 22.42 -5.37 -1.78
N TRP A 177 21.81 -6.37 -1.20
CA TRP A 177 22.37 -7.72 -1.20
C TRP A 177 22.35 -8.36 -2.59
N ILE A 178 21.27 -8.17 -3.36
CA ILE A 178 21.19 -8.61 -4.76
C ILE A 178 22.29 -7.93 -5.59
N LEU A 179 22.46 -6.60 -5.44
CA LEU A 179 23.37 -5.81 -6.26
C LEU A 179 24.86 -6.04 -5.92
N ASN A 180 25.18 -6.23 -4.64
CA ASN A 180 26.56 -6.28 -4.15
C ASN A 180 27.02 -7.69 -3.76
N GLY A 181 26.13 -8.68 -3.72
CA GLY A 181 26.41 -10.07 -3.33
C GLY A 181 26.62 -10.28 -1.83
N THR A 182 26.90 -9.23 -1.06
CA THR A 182 27.14 -9.28 0.38
C THR A 182 26.48 -8.10 1.09
N PHE A 183 26.09 -8.28 2.34
CA PHE A 183 25.49 -7.25 3.16
C PHE A 183 25.95 -7.45 4.63
N ASP A 184 26.42 -6.37 5.26
CA ASP A 184 26.80 -6.41 6.65
C ASP A 184 25.61 -6.23 7.58
N LEU A 185 25.18 -7.32 8.20
CA LEU A 185 24.03 -7.34 9.11
C LEU A 185 24.21 -6.44 10.34
N SER A 186 25.45 -6.12 10.73
CA SER A 186 25.72 -5.24 11.86
C SER A 186 25.29 -3.79 11.60
N THR A 187 25.11 -3.41 10.34
CA THR A 187 24.66 -2.07 9.92
C THR A 187 23.15 -1.88 10.02
N ILE A 188 22.35 -2.95 10.14
CA ILE A 188 20.87 -2.88 10.16
C ILE A 188 20.35 -1.91 11.23
N PRO A 189 20.77 -1.96 12.51
CA PRO A 189 20.26 -1.03 13.51
C PRO A 189 20.53 0.44 13.17
N PHE A 190 21.72 0.72 12.65
CA PHE A 190 22.08 2.07 12.22
C PHE A 190 21.25 2.54 11.01
N ILE A 191 21.08 1.68 10.01
CA ILE A 191 20.23 1.94 8.84
C ILE A 191 18.80 2.21 9.30
N ALA A 192 18.24 1.38 10.18
CA ALA A 192 16.89 1.55 10.70
C ALA A 192 16.72 2.91 11.39
N ILE A 193 17.61 3.26 12.33
CA ILE A 193 17.57 4.56 13.04
C ILE A 193 17.69 5.72 12.05
N LYS A 194 18.63 5.65 11.10
CA LYS A 194 18.82 6.67 10.07
C LYS A 194 17.58 6.82 9.21
N VAL A 195 17.08 5.74 8.66
CA VAL A 195 15.94 5.74 7.72
C VAL A 195 14.67 6.23 8.43
N PHE A 196 14.30 5.64 9.58
CA PHE A 196 13.12 6.05 10.33
C PHE A 196 13.24 7.48 10.87
N GLY A 197 14.40 7.88 11.39
CA GLY A 197 14.64 9.21 11.93
C GLY A 197 14.57 10.30 10.87
N LEU A 198 15.30 10.14 9.76
CA LEU A 198 15.31 11.12 8.68
C LEU A 198 13.96 11.21 7.98
N SER A 199 13.32 10.08 7.68
CA SER A 199 11.99 10.07 7.07
C SER A 199 10.97 10.76 7.96
N THR A 200 11.02 10.55 9.27
CA THR A 200 10.14 11.22 10.23
C THR A 200 10.37 12.73 10.24
N LEU A 201 11.62 13.16 10.29
CA LEU A 201 11.97 14.59 10.30
C LEU A 201 11.49 15.29 9.02
N ILE A 202 11.73 14.69 7.85
CA ILE A 202 11.27 15.26 6.57
C ILE A 202 9.74 15.28 6.53
N GLY A 203 9.08 14.16 6.85
CA GLY A 203 7.63 14.06 6.84
C GLY A 203 6.99 15.14 7.73
N LEU A 204 7.41 15.25 8.98
CA LEU A 204 6.92 16.27 9.91
C LEU A 204 7.18 17.69 9.39
N SER A 205 8.39 17.98 8.94
CA SER A 205 8.78 19.33 8.48
C SER A 205 7.96 19.75 7.27
N VAL A 206 7.88 18.91 6.24
CA VAL A 206 7.15 19.21 4.99
C VAL A 206 5.63 19.23 5.23
N GLY A 207 5.10 18.30 6.06
CA GLY A 207 3.69 18.29 6.45
C GLY A 207 3.26 19.58 7.16
N ILE A 208 4.09 20.06 8.11
CA ILE A 208 3.84 21.35 8.80
C ILE A 208 3.97 22.52 7.82
N LEU A 209 5.00 22.54 6.97
CA LEU A 209 5.17 23.60 5.96
C LEU A 209 4.01 23.64 4.99
N GLY A 210 3.53 22.49 4.51
CA GLY A 210 2.36 22.39 3.66
C GLY A 210 1.11 22.98 4.32
N PHE A 211 0.86 22.66 5.61
CA PHE A 211 -0.22 23.25 6.37
C PHE A 211 -0.08 24.78 6.52
N LEU A 212 1.14 25.29 6.78
CA LEU A 212 1.38 26.73 6.84
C LEU A 212 1.15 27.43 5.50
N MET A 213 1.49 26.79 4.39
CA MET A 213 1.18 27.28 3.04
C MET A 213 -0.33 27.32 2.80
N LEU A 214 -1.06 26.26 3.17
CA LEU A 214 -2.51 26.16 3.01
C LEU A 214 -3.24 27.35 3.64
N ARG A 215 -2.71 27.88 4.74
CA ARG A 215 -3.31 29.04 5.43
C ARG A 215 -3.25 30.36 4.65
N LYS A 216 -2.48 30.42 3.57
CA LYS A 216 -2.35 31.61 2.71
C LYS A 216 -3.20 31.51 1.44
N PHE A 217 -3.68 30.31 1.13
CA PHE A 217 -4.40 30.00 -0.08
C PHE A 217 -5.77 29.41 0.27
N ASN A 218 -6.82 29.82 -0.43
CA ASN A 218 -8.21 29.44 -0.14
C ASN A 218 -8.94 28.84 -1.36
N LEU A 219 -8.24 28.72 -2.52
CA LEU A 219 -8.85 28.18 -3.72
C LEU A 219 -8.63 26.66 -3.78
N PHE A 220 -9.65 25.92 -4.17
CA PHE A 220 -9.59 24.46 -4.33
C PHE A 220 -8.36 23.98 -5.10
N LYS A 221 -8.00 24.65 -6.20
CA LYS A 221 -6.85 24.28 -7.02
C LYS A 221 -5.52 24.43 -6.27
N GLU A 222 -5.40 25.48 -5.48
CA GLU A 222 -4.20 25.76 -4.66
C GLU A 222 -4.07 24.73 -3.55
N GLU A 223 -5.16 24.40 -2.87
CA GLU A 223 -5.20 23.37 -1.84
C GLU A 223 -4.79 21.99 -2.41
N LEU A 224 -5.32 21.62 -3.58
CA LEU A 224 -4.97 20.39 -4.27
C LEU A 224 -3.47 20.33 -4.64
N LEU A 225 -2.91 21.44 -5.16
CA LEU A 225 -1.49 21.52 -5.51
C LEU A 225 -0.60 21.48 -4.27
N ILE A 226 -1.01 22.07 -3.15
CA ILE A 226 -0.26 22.02 -1.89
C ILE A 226 -0.16 20.58 -1.38
N ILE A 227 -1.25 19.83 -1.37
CA ILE A 227 -1.21 18.45 -0.87
C ILE A 227 -0.42 17.52 -1.78
N LEU A 228 -0.54 17.69 -3.10
CA LEU A 228 0.34 17.01 -4.05
C LEU A 228 1.81 17.39 -3.81
N GLY A 229 2.08 18.69 -3.59
CA GLY A 229 3.41 19.18 -3.23
C GLY A 229 3.94 18.54 -1.94
N VAL A 230 3.12 18.40 -0.91
CA VAL A 230 3.51 17.70 0.33
C VAL A 230 3.88 16.25 0.02
N ALA A 231 3.07 15.53 -0.75
CA ALA A 231 3.34 14.13 -1.09
C ALA A 231 4.66 13.96 -1.86
N TYR A 232 4.85 14.75 -2.93
CA TYR A 232 6.06 14.64 -3.76
C TYR A 232 7.31 15.17 -3.07
N LEU A 233 7.23 16.27 -2.32
CA LEU A 233 8.38 16.82 -1.59
C LEU A 233 8.84 15.91 -0.46
N THR A 234 7.90 15.28 0.27
CA THR A 234 8.26 14.31 1.30
C THR A 234 8.92 13.08 0.70
N PHE A 235 8.32 12.53 -0.37
CA PHE A 235 8.83 11.35 -1.04
C PHE A 235 10.21 11.60 -1.66
N SER A 236 10.30 12.54 -2.59
CA SER A 236 11.55 12.83 -3.31
C SER A 236 12.64 13.41 -2.39
N GLY A 237 12.26 14.26 -1.44
CA GLY A 237 13.21 14.82 -0.48
C GLY A 237 13.85 13.77 0.43
N ALA A 238 13.12 12.74 0.81
CA ALA A 238 13.67 11.63 1.58
C ALA A 238 14.55 10.72 0.71
N GLU A 239 14.14 10.40 -0.52
CA GLU A 239 14.93 9.58 -1.44
C GLU A 239 16.29 10.22 -1.77
N ILE A 240 16.35 11.54 -1.98
CA ILE A 240 17.60 12.28 -2.27
C ILE A 240 18.64 12.11 -1.15
N ILE A 241 18.21 12.00 0.10
CA ILE A 241 19.13 11.82 1.25
C ILE A 241 19.26 10.36 1.69
N HIS A 242 18.83 9.42 0.85
CA HIS A 242 18.85 7.99 1.14
C HIS A 242 18.10 7.63 2.44
N ALA A 243 16.92 8.23 2.61
CA ALA A 243 15.91 7.85 3.59
C ALA A 243 14.72 7.21 2.88
N SER A 244 13.70 6.72 3.59
CA SER A 244 12.52 6.13 2.97
C SER A 244 11.53 7.22 2.54
N GLY A 245 11.38 7.43 1.24
CA GLY A 245 10.38 8.35 0.66
C GLY A 245 8.97 7.99 1.07
N ILE A 246 8.65 6.69 1.11
CA ILE A 246 7.32 6.20 1.50
C ILE A 246 7.00 6.53 2.95
N LEU A 247 7.91 6.24 3.86
CA LEU A 247 7.69 6.54 5.27
C LEU A 247 7.57 8.05 5.50
N ALA A 248 8.41 8.85 4.84
CA ALA A 248 8.34 10.31 4.90
C ALA A 248 7.01 10.84 4.37
N LEU A 249 6.52 10.30 3.25
CA LEU A 249 5.24 10.65 2.65
C LEU A 249 4.07 10.35 3.60
N ILE A 250 4.01 9.14 4.14
CA ILE A 250 2.96 8.73 5.07
C ILE A 250 2.91 9.69 6.28
N ILE A 251 4.05 9.94 6.90
CA ILE A 251 4.15 10.84 8.05
C ILE A 251 3.78 12.28 7.66
N GLY A 252 4.24 12.76 6.50
CA GLY A 252 3.98 14.10 6.01
C GLY A 252 2.49 14.33 5.72
N VAL A 253 1.86 13.42 5.01
CA VAL A 253 0.43 13.49 4.68
C VAL A 253 -0.43 13.39 5.95
N ILE A 254 -0.15 12.43 6.85
CA ILE A 254 -0.89 12.30 8.12
C ILE A 254 -0.70 13.55 8.98
N THR A 255 0.50 14.12 9.03
CA THR A 255 0.76 15.37 9.77
C THR A 255 -0.06 16.52 9.17
N PHE A 256 -0.02 16.69 7.85
CA PHE A 256 -0.76 17.72 7.14
C PHE A 256 -2.28 17.59 7.38
N THR A 257 -2.85 16.41 7.13
CA THR A 257 -4.29 16.16 7.28
C THR A 257 -4.76 16.32 8.72
N THR A 258 -3.94 15.88 9.69
CA THR A 258 -4.23 16.07 11.12
C THR A 258 -4.32 17.53 11.49
N LEU A 259 -3.39 18.37 11.02
CA LEU A 259 -3.40 19.81 11.28
C LEU A 259 -4.61 20.49 10.61
N VAL A 260 -4.96 20.05 9.39
CA VAL A 260 -6.17 20.53 8.69
C VAL A 260 -7.42 20.13 9.47
N ASP A 261 -7.57 18.87 9.87
CA ASP A 261 -8.74 18.40 10.64
C ASP A 261 -8.90 19.13 11.97
N LEU A 262 -7.80 19.39 12.68
CA LEU A 262 -7.83 20.17 13.91
C LEU A 262 -8.32 21.61 13.65
N SER A 263 -7.92 22.24 12.55
CA SER A 263 -8.34 23.60 12.21
C SER A 263 -9.84 23.69 11.89
N ILE A 264 -10.41 22.67 11.24
CA ILE A 264 -11.84 22.61 10.90
C ILE A 264 -12.71 22.23 12.11
N THR A 265 -12.24 21.33 12.96
CA THR A 265 -13.01 20.82 14.11
C THR A 265 -13.24 21.93 15.13
N GLU A 266 -12.32 22.87 15.29
CA GLU A 266 -12.45 23.96 16.24
C GLU A 266 -13.49 25.03 15.82
N GLU A 267 -13.76 25.17 14.54
CA GLU A 267 -14.81 26.06 14.06
C GLU A 267 -16.21 25.66 14.54
N ASN A 268 -16.44 24.37 14.80
CA ASN A 268 -17.73 23.81 15.22
C ASN A 268 -17.84 23.50 16.72
N ALA A 269 -16.76 23.62 17.46
CA ALA A 269 -16.74 23.31 18.89
C ALA A 269 -16.77 24.57 19.73
N GLN A 270 -17.95 24.96 20.23
CA GLN A 270 -18.07 25.78 21.45
C GLN A 270 -17.57 24.96 22.67
N VAL A 271 -16.32 24.53 22.64
CA VAL A 271 -15.74 23.77 23.77
C VAL A 271 -15.14 24.77 24.76
N LYS A 272 -15.68 24.81 25.95
CA LYS A 272 -15.09 25.43 27.15
C LYS A 272 -13.72 24.78 27.41
N ILE A 273 -12.62 25.44 27.03
CA ILE A 273 -11.24 25.03 27.29
C ILE A 273 -10.57 26.04 28.21
N ASN A 274 -9.93 25.52 29.26
CA ASN A 274 -9.24 26.26 30.31
C ASN A 274 -8.04 27.07 29.76
N PRO A 275 -7.86 28.37 30.19
CA PRO A 275 -7.37 29.40 29.27
C PRO A 275 -5.88 29.72 29.18
N GLU A 276 -4.97 29.20 29.96
CA GLU A 276 -3.72 29.98 30.16
C GLU A 276 -2.49 29.63 29.28
N ASN A 277 -2.31 28.41 28.76
CA ASN A 277 -1.12 28.08 27.96
C ASN A 277 -1.38 27.54 26.52
N LYS A 278 -2.62 27.34 26.16
CA LYS A 278 -2.98 26.89 24.80
C LYS A 278 -3.40 28.04 23.88
N LYS A 279 -3.59 29.26 24.42
CA LYS A 279 -4.16 30.39 23.68
C LYS A 279 -3.38 30.86 22.44
N ALA A 280 -2.06 30.84 22.47
CA ALA A 280 -1.24 31.32 21.35
C ALA A 280 -1.24 30.34 20.18
N LEU A 281 -1.02 29.02 20.45
CA LEU A 281 -1.05 27.98 19.44
C LEU A 281 -2.48 27.82 18.88
N PHE A 282 -3.50 27.85 19.74
CA PHE A 282 -4.90 27.77 19.35
C PHE A 282 -5.38 29.00 18.55
N LYS A 283 -4.94 30.20 18.93
CA LYS A 283 -5.24 31.43 18.17
C LYS A 283 -4.54 31.42 16.80
N PHE A 284 -3.37 30.74 16.72
CA PHE A 284 -2.64 30.54 15.48
C PHE A 284 -3.34 29.51 14.59
N LEU A 285 -3.90 28.45 15.13
CA LEU A 285 -4.66 27.42 14.37
C LEU A 285 -6.04 27.92 13.92
N LYS A 286 -6.59 28.94 14.56
CA LYS A 286 -7.99 29.44 14.45
C LYS A 286 -8.32 30.26 13.19
N LYS A 287 -7.37 30.45 12.25
CA LYS A 287 -7.66 31.08 10.98
C LYS A 287 -8.20 30.02 10.02
N GLU A 288 -9.41 30.23 9.49
CA GLU A 288 -9.99 29.33 8.47
C GLU A 288 -8.97 28.93 7.42
N THR A 289 -8.68 27.65 7.33
CA THR A 289 -7.70 27.11 6.39
C THR A 289 -8.35 26.51 5.16
N THR A 290 -9.48 25.83 5.33
CA THR A 290 -10.28 25.23 4.24
C THR A 290 -11.68 24.90 4.75
N THR A 291 -12.63 24.68 3.84
CA THR A 291 -13.99 24.27 4.18
C THR A 291 -14.11 22.73 4.11
N LYS A 292 -15.07 22.16 4.89
CA LYS A 292 -15.37 20.72 4.79
C LYS A 292 -15.75 20.29 3.38
N THR A 293 -16.37 21.17 2.62
CA THR A 293 -16.75 20.91 1.22
C THR A 293 -15.52 20.81 0.34
N ASN A 294 -14.56 21.73 0.47
CA ASN A 294 -13.30 21.68 -0.28
C ASN A 294 -12.50 20.44 0.07
N GLN A 295 -12.36 20.11 1.35
CA GLN A 295 -11.67 18.91 1.81
C GLN A 295 -12.29 17.65 1.18
N LYS A 296 -13.61 17.51 1.18
CA LYS A 296 -14.31 16.40 0.53
C LYS A 296 -14.06 16.36 -0.99
N ASN A 297 -14.09 17.51 -1.65
CA ASN A 297 -13.84 17.59 -3.09
C ASN A 297 -12.38 17.22 -3.43
N ILE A 298 -11.41 17.63 -2.61
CA ILE A 298 -10.00 17.25 -2.75
C ILE A 298 -9.87 15.73 -2.60
N MET A 299 -10.46 15.15 -1.55
CA MET A 299 -10.44 13.70 -1.34
C MET A 299 -10.99 12.94 -2.56
N ASN A 300 -12.14 13.36 -3.11
CA ASN A 300 -12.73 12.73 -4.29
C ASN A 300 -11.85 12.88 -5.54
N THR A 301 -11.16 14.01 -5.69
CA THR A 301 -10.25 14.24 -6.83
C THR A 301 -9.01 13.36 -6.71
N LEU A 302 -8.43 13.28 -5.51
CA LEU A 302 -7.27 12.43 -5.24
C LEU A 302 -7.59 10.95 -5.33
N ASP A 303 -8.80 10.54 -4.92
CA ASP A 303 -9.33 9.19 -5.15
C ASP A 303 -9.28 8.84 -6.65
N THR A 304 -9.75 9.75 -7.49
CA THR A 304 -9.73 9.54 -8.94
C THR A 304 -8.30 9.39 -9.47
N PHE A 305 -7.36 10.23 -9.05
CA PHE A 305 -5.96 10.15 -9.48
C PHE A 305 -5.26 8.88 -8.99
N SER A 306 -5.42 8.54 -7.70
CA SER A 306 -4.87 7.32 -7.13
C SER A 306 -5.43 6.09 -7.84
N PHE A 307 -6.72 6.11 -8.08
CA PHE A 307 -7.40 5.04 -8.78
C PHE A 307 -6.88 4.86 -10.22
N MET A 308 -6.69 5.94 -10.98
CA MET A 308 -6.08 5.88 -12.31
C MET A 308 -4.65 5.31 -12.25
N ALA A 309 -3.87 5.69 -11.24
CA ALA A 309 -2.53 5.17 -11.03
C ALA A 309 -2.55 3.65 -10.75
N VAL A 310 -3.46 3.18 -9.89
CA VAL A 310 -3.65 1.75 -9.59
C VAL A 310 -4.07 0.97 -10.83
N ILE A 311 -4.98 1.50 -11.65
CA ILE A 311 -5.37 0.87 -12.92
C ILE A 311 -4.15 0.68 -13.81
N LEU A 312 -3.33 1.74 -13.96
CA LEU A 312 -2.13 1.68 -14.79
C LEU A 312 -1.19 0.56 -14.33
N VAL A 313 -0.98 0.41 -13.01
CA VAL A 313 -0.14 -0.66 -12.46
C VAL A 313 -0.75 -2.04 -12.72
N PHE A 314 -2.06 -2.25 -12.48
CA PHE A 314 -2.70 -3.54 -12.74
C PHE A 314 -2.75 -3.90 -14.24
N VAL A 315 -2.96 -2.90 -15.10
CA VAL A 315 -2.92 -3.11 -16.55
C VAL A 315 -1.50 -3.45 -17.02
N SER A 316 -0.49 -2.77 -16.47
CA SER A 316 0.91 -3.07 -16.80
C SER A 316 1.32 -4.47 -16.34
N MET A 317 0.79 -4.96 -15.22
CA MET A 317 1.03 -6.32 -14.77
C MET A 317 0.61 -7.36 -15.81
N ALA A 318 -0.42 -7.08 -16.61
CA ALA A 318 -0.88 -8.01 -17.63
C ALA A 318 0.19 -8.34 -18.67
N SER A 319 1.04 -7.38 -19.03
CA SER A 319 2.16 -7.58 -19.96
C SER A 319 3.34 -8.36 -19.35
N MET A 320 3.40 -8.43 -18.01
CA MET A 320 4.41 -9.20 -17.27
C MET A 320 3.97 -10.66 -17.07
N ILE A 321 2.71 -11.00 -17.29
CA ILE A 321 2.19 -12.37 -17.13
C ILE A 321 2.73 -13.25 -18.25
N ASN A 322 3.82 -13.95 -17.99
CA ASN A 322 4.36 -14.98 -18.87
C ASN A 322 3.89 -16.36 -18.39
N VAL A 323 2.91 -16.93 -19.08
CA VAL A 323 2.32 -18.23 -18.71
C VAL A 323 3.36 -19.34 -18.69
N SER A 324 4.34 -19.34 -19.62
CA SER A 324 5.40 -20.34 -19.66
C SER A 324 6.25 -20.30 -18.40
N ASN A 325 6.66 -19.09 -17.97
CA ASN A 325 7.45 -18.92 -16.75
C ASN A 325 6.63 -19.24 -15.49
N LEU A 326 5.35 -18.83 -15.43
CA LEU A 326 4.46 -19.20 -14.33
C LEU A 326 4.28 -20.72 -14.22
N MET A 327 4.17 -21.42 -15.35
CA MET A 327 4.09 -22.88 -15.37
C MET A 327 5.43 -23.54 -15.04
N HIS A 328 6.57 -22.92 -15.39
CA HIS A 328 7.88 -23.42 -15.01
C HIS A 328 8.10 -23.33 -13.49
N TYR A 329 7.77 -22.21 -12.88
CA TYR A 329 7.97 -21.91 -11.45
C TYR A 329 6.71 -22.16 -10.58
N TRP A 330 5.76 -22.97 -11.04
CA TRP A 330 4.48 -23.18 -10.32
C TRP A 330 4.66 -23.70 -8.89
N LYS A 331 5.69 -24.53 -8.64
CA LYS A 331 5.99 -25.07 -7.31
C LYS A 331 6.43 -23.98 -6.35
N GLU A 332 7.36 -23.14 -6.80
CA GLU A 332 7.90 -22.01 -6.07
C GLU A 332 6.79 -20.99 -5.73
N ILE A 333 5.91 -20.72 -6.69
CA ILE A 333 4.73 -19.86 -6.50
C ILE A 333 3.83 -20.44 -5.41
N LEU A 334 3.46 -21.72 -5.50
CA LEU A 334 2.59 -22.35 -4.51
C LEU A 334 3.25 -22.43 -3.13
N ILE A 335 4.52 -22.78 -3.04
CA ILE A 335 5.25 -22.83 -1.78
C ILE A 335 5.31 -21.45 -1.14
N MET A 336 5.62 -20.38 -1.91
CA MET A 336 5.65 -19.02 -1.42
C MET A 336 4.26 -18.56 -0.96
N PHE A 337 3.22 -18.81 -1.75
CA PHE A 337 1.84 -18.45 -1.39
C PHE A 337 1.38 -19.17 -0.10
N ILE A 338 1.62 -20.48 0.02
CA ILE A 338 1.26 -21.27 1.20
C ILE A 338 2.05 -20.81 2.42
N ALA A 339 3.36 -20.61 2.29
CA ALA A 339 4.22 -20.17 3.39
C ALA A 339 3.79 -18.80 3.92
N THR A 340 3.60 -17.81 3.03
CA THR A 340 3.13 -16.48 3.42
C THR A 340 1.73 -16.51 4.02
N SER A 341 0.86 -17.40 3.53
CA SER A 341 -0.49 -17.62 4.08
C SER A 341 -0.47 -18.19 5.49
N ILE A 342 0.35 -19.22 5.74
CA ILE A 342 0.49 -19.83 7.05
C ILE A 342 1.09 -18.84 8.05
N ILE A 343 2.17 -18.15 7.67
CA ILE A 343 2.79 -17.14 8.53
C ILE A 343 1.76 -16.07 8.89
N ARG A 344 1.03 -15.53 7.91
CA ARG A 344 -0.01 -14.53 8.13
C ARG A 344 -1.11 -15.05 9.07
N PHE A 345 -1.63 -16.24 8.81
CA PHE A 345 -2.67 -16.86 9.64
C PHE A 345 -2.23 -16.96 11.12
N VAL A 346 -1.00 -17.45 11.35
CA VAL A 346 -0.43 -17.59 12.71
C VAL A 346 -0.22 -16.23 13.38
N VAL A 347 0.33 -15.25 12.65
CA VAL A 347 0.57 -13.91 13.19
C VAL A 347 -0.72 -13.20 13.53
N MET A 348 -1.77 -13.34 12.70
CA MET A 348 -3.09 -12.76 12.95
C MET A 348 -3.81 -13.45 14.12
N ALA A 349 -3.49 -14.68 14.47
CA ALA A 349 -4.10 -15.39 15.62
C ALA A 349 -3.87 -14.67 16.95
N LYS A 350 -2.84 -13.81 17.06
CA LYS A 350 -2.58 -12.98 18.25
C LYS A 350 -3.77 -12.09 18.61
N PHE A 351 -4.52 -11.58 17.64
CA PHE A 351 -5.71 -10.75 17.90
C PHE A 351 -6.82 -11.50 18.62
N VAL A 352 -6.87 -12.82 18.48
CA VAL A 352 -7.83 -13.67 19.20
C VAL A 352 -7.27 -14.17 20.53
N LEU A 353 -6.03 -14.66 20.50
CA LEU A 353 -5.42 -15.34 21.66
C LEU A 353 -4.93 -14.35 22.72
N VAL A 354 -4.30 -13.26 22.29
CA VAL A 354 -3.64 -12.29 23.18
C VAL A 354 -4.49 -11.05 23.40
N GLY A 355 -5.26 -10.60 22.42
CA GLY A 355 -6.12 -9.43 22.52
C GLY A 355 -7.18 -9.57 23.63
N LYS A 356 -7.62 -10.80 23.94
CA LYS A 356 -8.53 -11.09 25.05
C LYS A 356 -7.82 -11.04 26.42
N ALA A 357 -6.55 -11.42 26.46
CA ALA A 357 -5.76 -11.50 27.69
C ALA A 357 -5.05 -10.18 28.04
N THR A 358 -4.67 -9.39 27.05
CA THR A 358 -3.96 -8.12 27.21
C THR A 358 -4.73 -7.00 26.53
N LYS A 359 -5.02 -5.90 27.24
CA LYS A 359 -5.64 -4.70 26.65
C LYS A 359 -4.71 -3.92 25.72
N ALA A 360 -3.54 -4.45 25.40
CA ALA A 360 -2.54 -3.80 24.56
C ALA A 360 -2.87 -3.84 23.06
N ILE A 361 -3.61 -4.87 22.62
CA ILE A 361 -4.04 -5.07 21.23
C ILE A 361 -5.55 -5.28 21.24
N ASP A 362 -6.24 -4.69 20.27
CA ASP A 362 -7.69 -4.77 20.18
C ASP A 362 -8.15 -6.22 19.90
N TYR A 363 -9.14 -6.65 20.65
CA TYR A 363 -9.77 -7.95 20.44
C TYR A 363 -10.75 -7.85 19.27
N VAL A 364 -10.50 -8.60 18.20
CA VAL A 364 -11.36 -8.61 16.99
C VAL A 364 -12.24 -9.86 16.89
N GLY A 365 -12.10 -10.82 17.80
CA GLY A 365 -12.80 -12.10 17.74
C GLY A 365 -12.37 -12.99 16.59
N THR A 366 -12.94 -14.20 16.53
CA THR A 366 -12.62 -15.17 15.47
C THR A 366 -13.06 -14.67 14.07
N LYS A 367 -14.21 -13.99 14.00
CA LYS A 367 -14.71 -13.40 12.75
C LYS A 367 -13.73 -12.35 12.20
N GLY A 368 -13.25 -11.44 13.03
CA GLY A 368 -12.25 -10.44 12.65
C GLY A 368 -10.90 -11.06 12.28
N TRP A 369 -10.46 -12.11 12.96
CA TRP A 369 -9.24 -12.84 12.62
C TRP A 369 -9.28 -13.39 11.20
N VAL A 370 -10.38 -14.06 10.81
CA VAL A 370 -10.55 -14.58 9.45
C VAL A 370 -10.51 -13.43 8.42
N ILE A 371 -11.24 -12.32 8.72
CA ILE A 371 -11.24 -11.15 7.83
C ILE A 371 -9.83 -10.60 7.67
N LEU A 372 -9.09 -10.34 8.76
CA LEU A 372 -7.72 -9.82 8.71
C LEU A 372 -6.76 -10.78 7.97
N THR A 373 -6.94 -12.09 8.12
CA THR A 373 -6.14 -13.07 7.39
C THR A 373 -6.40 -12.99 5.89
N LEU A 374 -7.68 -12.98 5.47
CA LEU A 374 -8.08 -12.92 4.07
C LEU A 374 -7.87 -11.52 3.44
N ALA A 375 -7.75 -10.48 4.25
CA ALA A 375 -7.39 -9.13 3.79
C ALA A 375 -5.93 -9.02 3.31
N GLY A 376 -5.15 -10.10 3.32
CA GLY A 376 -3.76 -10.15 2.85
C GLY A 376 -3.60 -10.19 1.33
N ILE A 377 -4.49 -9.58 0.56
CA ILE A 377 -4.38 -9.47 -0.90
C ILE A 377 -3.13 -8.67 -1.25
N LYS A 378 -2.30 -9.19 -2.17
CA LYS A 378 -1.07 -8.52 -2.60
C LYS A 378 -1.37 -7.50 -3.68
N GLY A 379 -0.58 -6.42 -3.72
CA GLY A 379 -0.91 -5.26 -4.51
C GLY A 379 0.20 -4.74 -5.43
N SER A 380 -0.03 -3.54 -5.91
CA SER A 380 0.81 -2.82 -6.88
C SER A 380 2.25 -2.57 -6.40
N LEU A 381 2.47 -2.40 -5.10
CA LEU A 381 3.80 -2.13 -4.56
C LEU A 381 4.77 -3.31 -4.73
N SER A 382 4.28 -4.55 -4.73
CA SER A 382 5.09 -5.72 -5.05
C SER A 382 5.66 -5.65 -6.48
N ILE A 383 4.87 -5.13 -7.43
CA ILE A 383 5.29 -4.94 -8.83
C ILE A 383 6.34 -3.81 -8.92
N ILE A 384 6.14 -2.75 -8.17
CA ILE A 384 7.08 -1.62 -8.13
C ILE A 384 8.44 -2.06 -7.60
N MET A 385 8.47 -2.86 -6.53
CA MET A 385 9.72 -3.42 -6.00
C MET A 385 10.39 -4.36 -7.01
N LEU A 386 9.61 -5.14 -7.76
CA LEU A 386 10.14 -6.01 -8.82
C LEU A 386 10.85 -5.22 -9.92
N HIS A 387 10.31 -4.08 -10.34
CA HIS A 387 10.93 -3.22 -11.34
C HIS A 387 12.26 -2.61 -10.90
N ALA A 388 12.52 -2.51 -9.60
CA ALA A 388 13.80 -2.05 -9.07
C ALA A 388 14.91 -3.10 -9.17
N ILE A 389 14.59 -4.37 -9.45
CA ILE A 389 15.57 -5.43 -9.65
C ILE A 389 16.08 -5.37 -11.10
N PRO A 390 17.41 -5.33 -11.32
CA PRO A 390 17.97 -5.36 -12.67
C PRO A 390 17.55 -6.61 -13.44
N LYS A 391 17.10 -6.48 -14.68
CA LYS A 391 16.74 -7.60 -15.55
C LYS A 391 17.94 -8.54 -15.85
N THR A 392 19.17 -8.08 -15.61
CA THR A 392 20.39 -8.88 -15.71
C THR A 392 20.66 -9.77 -14.49
N PHE A 393 19.85 -9.66 -13.44
CA PHE A 393 19.96 -10.51 -12.27
C PHE A 393 19.62 -11.95 -12.62
N GLU A 394 20.50 -12.90 -12.27
CA GLU A 394 20.39 -14.33 -12.65
C GLU A 394 19.03 -14.95 -12.30
N PHE A 395 18.41 -14.56 -11.17
CA PHE A 395 17.14 -15.10 -10.72
C PHE A 395 15.95 -14.18 -11.01
N TYR A 396 16.09 -13.21 -11.95
CA TYR A 396 15.02 -12.24 -12.25
C TYR A 396 13.71 -12.92 -12.63
N GLU A 397 13.75 -13.92 -13.54
CA GLU A 397 12.55 -14.65 -13.99
C GLU A 397 11.85 -15.40 -12.86
N LEU A 398 12.62 -15.97 -11.91
CA LEU A 398 12.07 -16.59 -10.71
C LEU A 398 11.35 -15.56 -9.83
N PHE A 399 11.99 -14.42 -9.57
CA PHE A 399 11.42 -13.33 -8.75
C PHE A 399 10.16 -12.77 -9.39
N GLU A 400 10.18 -12.50 -10.70
CA GLU A 400 9.05 -12.05 -11.47
C GLU A 400 7.89 -13.06 -11.40
N SER A 401 8.14 -14.32 -11.70
CA SER A 401 7.13 -15.37 -11.71
C SER A 401 6.52 -15.60 -10.34
N VAL A 402 7.34 -15.68 -9.28
CA VAL A 402 6.86 -15.88 -7.92
C VAL A 402 6.04 -14.69 -7.45
N THR A 403 6.52 -13.46 -7.68
CA THR A 403 5.80 -12.26 -7.26
C THR A 403 4.46 -12.12 -7.97
N ILE A 404 4.44 -12.22 -9.29
CA ILE A 404 3.21 -12.14 -10.09
C ILE A 404 2.27 -13.29 -9.73
N GLY A 405 2.79 -14.52 -9.62
CA GLY A 405 2.00 -15.68 -9.26
C GLY A 405 1.34 -15.56 -7.88
N VAL A 406 2.06 -15.04 -6.88
CA VAL A 406 1.51 -14.82 -5.52
C VAL A 406 0.48 -13.68 -5.53
N ILE A 407 0.69 -12.60 -6.31
CA ILE A 407 -0.32 -11.55 -6.49
C ILE A 407 -1.60 -12.16 -7.08
N LEU A 408 -1.50 -12.92 -8.16
CA LEU A 408 -2.64 -13.57 -8.78
C LEU A 408 -3.36 -14.51 -7.80
N LEU A 409 -2.63 -15.43 -7.15
CA LEU A 409 -3.22 -16.36 -6.19
C LEU A 409 -3.88 -15.62 -5.02
N SER A 410 -3.23 -14.61 -4.45
CA SER A 410 -3.81 -13.85 -3.34
C SER A 410 -5.05 -13.06 -3.76
N THR A 411 -5.01 -12.42 -4.93
CA THR A 411 -6.15 -11.67 -5.44
C THR A 411 -7.34 -12.60 -5.68
N PHE A 412 -7.16 -13.71 -6.40
CA PHE A 412 -8.27 -14.60 -6.72
C PHE A 412 -8.71 -15.44 -5.52
N ILE A 413 -7.78 -16.05 -4.76
CA ILE A 413 -8.15 -16.95 -3.67
C ILE A 413 -8.66 -16.14 -2.47
N TYR A 414 -7.89 -15.16 -1.97
CA TYR A 414 -8.31 -14.39 -0.80
C TYR A 414 -9.49 -13.49 -1.12
N GLY A 415 -9.52 -12.85 -2.29
CA GLY A 415 -10.63 -12.00 -2.69
C GLY A 415 -11.94 -12.76 -2.77
N ILE A 416 -11.95 -13.95 -3.38
CA ILE A 416 -13.16 -14.79 -3.48
C ILE A 416 -13.55 -15.34 -2.11
N LEU A 417 -12.58 -15.83 -1.31
CA LEU A 417 -12.87 -16.34 0.02
C LEU A 417 -13.41 -15.25 0.95
N LEU A 418 -12.86 -14.02 0.87
CA LEU A 418 -13.33 -12.87 1.64
C LEU A 418 -14.77 -12.50 1.23
N LEU A 419 -15.07 -12.46 -0.07
CA LEU A 419 -16.43 -12.22 -0.56
C LEU A 419 -17.43 -13.25 -0.02
N ILE A 420 -17.10 -14.54 -0.12
CA ILE A 420 -17.97 -15.62 0.35
C ILE A 420 -18.16 -15.50 1.87
N TYR A 421 -17.08 -15.25 2.61
CA TYR A 421 -17.13 -15.12 4.06
C TYR A 421 -17.99 -13.93 4.50
N MET A 422 -17.78 -12.76 3.89
CA MET A 422 -18.58 -11.57 4.19
C MET A 422 -20.05 -11.72 3.82
N SER A 423 -20.36 -12.37 2.69
CA SER A 423 -21.74 -12.67 2.30
C SER A 423 -22.46 -13.59 3.31
N ASN A 424 -21.74 -14.55 3.87
CA ASN A 424 -22.31 -15.42 4.91
C ASN A 424 -22.53 -14.68 6.23
N LEU A 425 -21.61 -13.79 6.62
CA LEU A 425 -21.77 -12.96 7.82
C LEU A 425 -22.98 -12.01 7.70
N GLU A 426 -23.24 -11.45 6.52
CA GLU A 426 -24.40 -10.55 6.30
C GLU A 426 -25.73 -11.29 6.39
N LYS A 427 -25.77 -12.60 6.10
CA LYS A 427 -26.98 -13.43 6.25
C LYS A 427 -27.26 -13.86 7.70
N GLU A 428 -26.26 -13.80 8.58
CA GLU A 428 -26.39 -14.12 10.00
C GLU A 428 -26.92 -12.95 10.85
N VAL A 429 -26.92 -11.73 10.30
CA VAL A 429 -27.41 -10.48 10.92
C VAL A 429 -28.79 -10.14 10.39
#